data_21168567dd2405ffe65d83cbd3bfa62c
#
_entry.id   21168567dd2405ffe65d83cbd3bfa62c
#
_cell.length_a   1.000
_cell.length_b   1.000
_cell.length_c   1.000
_cell.angle_alpha   90.00
_cell.angle_beta   90.00
_cell.angle_gamma   90.00
#
_symmetry.space_group_name_H-M   'P 1'
#
loop_
_entity.id
_entity.type
_entity.pdbx_description
1 polymer ?
#
loop_
_entity_poly.entity_id
_entity_poly.type
_entity_poly.pdbx_seq_one_letter_code
_entity_poly.pdbx_strand_id
1 'polypeptide(L)'
;MTNLAKTFSDRYKSIAIVGKGAVGSAIAQSLDYLSINYDVYDSSDIEEIFDNCYDLLIYSGVNASKYHADRNPVTDKLHCLRAYDIFKNISAEEKILISTIDASRSFEQSSAYGNNRRLLETKIFQDRELFGNSKILRLPALYGSTVKKNAWYDSVKGADSITLNDDLLAKIDSECKKYHLDRTNYNILSFVNPQSEFAWYHLDTILRTIDRVTKSNEHVYQVISYDEAHKSGLLISHKELIERLGYRVEFISDSKILKYQSALFDENVYLMFEKSERNMYDEQWKEILE
;
A
#
# COMPACT_ATOMS: atom_id res chain seq x y z
N MET A 1 -16.63 -0.91 24.53
CA MET A 1 -15.27 -0.67 23.98
C MET A 1 -14.57 -2.00 23.77
N THR A 2 -14.02 -2.25 22.60
CA THR A 2 -13.20 -3.43 22.34
C THR A 2 -11.95 -3.39 23.24
N ASN A 3 -11.36 -4.56 23.53
CA ASN A 3 -10.13 -4.63 24.35
C ASN A 3 -8.99 -3.79 23.71
N LEU A 4 -8.93 -3.73 22.39
CA LEU A 4 -7.97 -2.93 21.64
C LEU A 4 -8.13 -1.42 21.88
N ALA A 5 -9.37 -0.90 21.83
CA ALA A 5 -9.63 0.52 22.07
C ALA A 5 -9.17 0.95 23.46
N LYS A 6 -9.49 0.17 24.49
CA LYS A 6 -9.07 0.43 25.85
C LYS A 6 -7.55 0.42 25.98
N THR A 7 -6.90 -0.61 25.49
CA THR A 7 -5.43 -0.76 25.58
C THR A 7 -4.70 0.40 24.87
N PHE A 8 -5.20 0.81 23.71
CA PHE A 8 -4.57 1.87 22.91
C PHE A 8 -4.76 3.25 23.57
N SER A 9 -5.98 3.59 24.02
CA SER A 9 -6.27 4.88 24.67
C SER A 9 -5.70 4.99 26.10
N ASP A 10 -5.48 3.86 26.77
CA ASP A 10 -4.79 3.88 28.08
C ASP A 10 -3.30 4.18 27.92
N ARG A 11 -2.69 3.73 26.80
CA ARG A 11 -1.26 3.85 26.52
C ARG A 11 -0.88 5.16 25.84
N TYR A 12 -1.70 5.65 24.90
CA TYR A 12 -1.40 6.83 24.09
C TYR A 12 -2.49 7.88 24.27
N LYS A 13 -2.10 9.06 24.76
CA LYS A 13 -3.01 10.22 24.93
C LYS A 13 -2.92 11.17 23.75
N SER A 14 -1.76 11.19 23.07
CA SER A 14 -1.47 12.02 21.91
C SER A 14 -0.84 11.17 20.80
N ILE A 15 -1.52 11.10 19.65
CA ILE A 15 -1.10 10.30 18.51
C ILE A 15 -0.98 11.18 17.28
N ALA A 16 0.15 11.12 16.58
CA ALA A 16 0.33 11.77 15.29
C ALA A 16 0.45 10.75 14.17
N ILE A 17 -0.24 11.02 13.06
CA ILE A 17 -0.11 10.28 11.80
C ILE A 17 0.47 11.22 10.77
N VAL A 18 1.58 10.86 10.14
CA VAL A 18 2.13 11.57 8.99
C VAL A 18 1.84 10.79 7.73
N GLY A 19 1.16 11.43 6.79
CA GLY A 19 0.76 10.88 5.49
C GLY A 19 -0.73 10.51 5.41
N LYS A 20 -1.47 11.24 4.57
CA LYS A 20 -2.91 11.03 4.27
C LYS A 20 -3.14 10.05 3.11
N GLY A 21 -2.15 9.15 2.84
CA GLY A 21 -2.27 8.08 1.84
C GLY A 21 -3.09 6.87 2.32
N ALA A 22 -3.03 5.76 1.58
CA ALA A 22 -3.82 4.56 1.91
C ALA A 22 -3.61 4.08 3.35
N VAL A 23 -2.35 3.96 3.79
CA VAL A 23 -2.02 3.46 5.13
C VAL A 23 -2.47 4.45 6.21
N GLY A 24 -2.11 5.73 6.09
CA GLY A 24 -2.51 6.73 7.08
C GLY A 24 -4.03 6.88 7.18
N SER A 25 -4.73 6.83 6.05
CA SER A 25 -6.21 6.85 6.04
C SER A 25 -6.82 5.63 6.72
N ALA A 26 -6.25 4.43 6.55
CA ALA A 26 -6.74 3.23 7.22
C ALA A 26 -6.53 3.28 8.74
N ILE A 27 -5.37 3.81 9.16
CA ILE A 27 -5.08 4.04 10.59
C ILE A 27 -6.08 5.05 11.17
N ALA A 28 -6.26 6.18 10.50
CA ALA A 28 -7.19 7.23 10.90
C ALA A 28 -8.62 6.68 11.05
N GLN A 29 -9.14 5.98 10.04
CA GLN A 29 -10.47 5.34 10.09
C GLN A 29 -10.60 4.35 11.25
N SER A 30 -9.54 3.58 11.53
CA SER A 30 -9.54 2.64 12.64
C SER A 30 -9.58 3.35 14.00
N LEU A 31 -8.87 4.47 14.16
CA LEU A 31 -8.90 5.31 15.37
C LEU A 31 -10.25 6.01 15.53
N ASP A 32 -10.83 6.53 14.45
CA ASP A 32 -12.19 7.11 14.44
C ASP A 32 -13.23 6.09 14.91
N TYR A 33 -13.18 4.85 14.36
CA TYR A 33 -14.08 3.78 14.77
C TYR A 33 -13.97 3.45 16.26
N LEU A 34 -12.77 3.55 16.83
CA LEU A 34 -12.50 3.32 18.24
C LEU A 34 -12.73 4.57 19.12
N SER A 35 -13.09 5.71 18.52
CA SER A 35 -13.24 7.03 19.18
C SER A 35 -11.95 7.46 19.92
N ILE A 36 -10.78 7.24 19.29
CA ILE A 36 -9.49 7.66 19.78
C ILE A 36 -9.05 8.92 19.03
N ASN A 37 -8.67 9.96 19.76
CA ASN A 37 -8.20 11.22 19.18
C ASN A 37 -6.79 11.07 18.59
N TYR A 38 -6.55 11.76 17.48
CA TYR A 38 -5.25 11.82 16.80
C TYR A 38 -5.16 13.09 15.97
N ASP A 39 -3.92 13.47 15.64
CA ASP A 39 -3.62 14.50 14.65
C ASP A 39 -3.09 13.85 13.37
N VAL A 40 -3.42 14.40 12.21
CA VAL A 40 -2.97 13.87 10.92
C VAL A 40 -2.38 14.98 10.05
N TYR A 41 -1.17 14.75 9.53
CA TYR A 41 -0.40 15.70 8.76
C TYR A 41 -0.02 15.14 7.38
N ASP A 42 0.14 16.02 6.41
CA ASP A 42 0.74 15.67 5.11
C ASP A 42 1.76 16.76 4.67
N SER A 43 2.15 16.74 3.42
CA SER A 43 3.16 17.68 2.91
C SER A 43 2.73 19.16 2.94
N SER A 44 1.45 19.46 3.12
CA SER A 44 0.92 20.82 3.14
C SER A 44 0.93 21.47 4.52
N ASP A 45 0.87 20.64 5.57
CA ASP A 45 0.74 21.07 6.96
C ASP A 45 1.82 20.45 7.90
N ILE A 46 2.83 19.81 7.32
CA ILE A 46 3.85 19.07 8.09
C ILE A 46 4.67 19.95 9.05
N GLU A 47 4.80 21.23 8.79
CA GLU A 47 5.56 22.13 9.66
C GLU A 47 4.87 22.33 11.02
N GLU A 48 3.56 22.18 11.11
CA GLU A 48 2.78 22.35 12.33
C GLU A 48 3.05 21.25 13.36
N ILE A 49 3.56 20.08 12.91
CA ILE A 49 3.83 18.93 13.79
C ILE A 49 5.01 19.19 14.74
N PHE A 50 5.96 20.06 14.35
CA PHE A 50 7.19 20.27 15.12
C PHE A 50 6.98 21.07 16.42
N ASP A 51 5.85 21.76 16.54
CA ASP A 51 5.48 22.53 17.73
C ASP A 51 4.83 21.64 18.81
N ASN A 52 4.60 20.35 18.52
CA ASN A 52 3.89 19.42 19.39
C ASN A 52 4.77 18.26 19.84
N CYS A 53 4.37 17.62 20.94
CA CYS A 53 4.95 16.38 21.44
C CYS A 53 3.89 15.28 21.47
N TYR A 54 4.28 14.09 21.05
CA TYR A 54 3.35 12.96 20.94
C TYR A 54 3.82 11.75 21.77
N ASP A 55 2.86 10.96 22.25
CA ASP A 55 3.17 9.66 22.83
C ASP A 55 3.53 8.66 21.73
N LEU A 56 2.82 8.75 20.57
CA LEU A 56 3.02 7.87 19.43
C LEU A 56 3.02 8.64 18.11
N LEU A 57 4.09 8.49 17.35
CA LEU A 57 4.17 8.92 15.94
C LEU A 57 4.06 7.71 15.01
N ILE A 58 3.13 7.75 14.05
CA ILE A 58 3.04 6.79 12.95
C ILE A 58 3.35 7.51 11.64
N TYR A 59 4.53 7.23 11.08
CA TYR A 59 4.99 7.89 9.86
C TYR A 59 4.74 7.01 8.63
N SER A 60 3.74 7.35 7.84
CA SER A 60 3.37 6.72 6.56
C SER A 60 3.55 7.65 5.35
N GLY A 61 4.27 8.76 5.55
CA GLY A 61 4.42 9.84 4.56
C GLY A 61 5.43 9.58 3.43
N VAL A 62 6.04 8.39 3.35
CA VAL A 62 6.95 8.03 2.26
C VAL A 62 6.13 7.68 1.00
N ASN A 63 6.50 8.24 -0.16
CA ASN A 63 5.80 7.95 -1.40
C ASN A 63 5.85 6.45 -1.72
N ALA A 64 4.68 5.82 -1.86
CA ALA A 64 4.54 4.37 -2.02
C ALA A 64 4.51 3.90 -3.49
N SER A 65 4.75 4.78 -4.47
CA SER A 65 4.71 4.43 -5.89
C SER A 65 6.00 3.78 -6.35
N LYS A 66 6.03 2.44 -6.39
CA LYS A 66 7.16 1.66 -6.90
C LYS A 66 7.50 2.02 -8.34
N TYR A 67 6.48 2.14 -9.19
CA TYR A 67 6.63 2.54 -10.60
C TYR A 67 7.40 3.88 -10.76
N HIS A 68 7.01 4.90 -9.98
CA HIS A 68 7.70 6.19 -10.02
C HIS A 68 9.11 6.13 -9.45
N ALA A 69 9.30 5.40 -8.35
CA ALA A 69 10.60 5.25 -7.71
C ALA A 69 11.62 4.57 -8.63
N ASP A 70 11.20 3.51 -9.32
CA ASP A 70 12.09 2.76 -10.21
C ASP A 70 12.45 3.56 -11.48
N ARG A 71 11.57 4.43 -11.97
CA ARG A 71 11.87 5.34 -13.09
C ARG A 71 12.63 6.60 -12.70
N ASN A 72 12.48 7.05 -11.47
CA ASN A 72 13.10 8.27 -10.96
C ASN A 72 13.85 8.01 -9.65
N PRO A 73 14.88 7.12 -9.65
CA PRO A 73 15.51 6.62 -8.43
C PRO A 73 16.17 7.71 -7.59
N VAL A 74 16.72 8.75 -8.23
CA VAL A 74 17.35 9.86 -7.53
C VAL A 74 16.31 10.72 -6.81
N THR A 75 15.21 11.05 -7.45
CA THR A 75 14.11 11.82 -6.85
C THR A 75 13.50 11.05 -5.68
N ASP A 76 13.27 9.77 -5.85
CA ASP A 76 12.74 8.91 -4.78
C ASP A 76 13.71 8.80 -3.59
N LYS A 77 15.02 8.71 -3.86
CA LYS A 77 16.05 8.78 -2.82
C LYS A 77 16.00 10.08 -2.01
N LEU A 78 15.86 11.21 -2.70
CA LEU A 78 15.74 12.51 -2.04
C LEU A 78 14.47 12.59 -1.17
N HIS A 79 13.36 12.04 -1.63
CA HIS A 79 12.15 11.94 -0.83
C HIS A 79 12.36 11.08 0.44
N CYS A 80 13.09 9.97 0.34
CA CYS A 80 13.43 9.16 1.52
C CYS A 80 14.35 9.89 2.50
N LEU A 81 15.31 10.65 2.00
CA LEU A 81 16.19 11.48 2.86
C LEU A 81 15.39 12.58 3.58
N ARG A 82 14.51 13.26 2.86
CA ARG A 82 13.61 14.25 3.49
C ARG A 82 12.70 13.60 4.53
N ALA A 83 12.17 12.40 4.24
CA ALA A 83 11.36 11.65 5.20
C ALA A 83 12.14 11.33 6.49
N TYR A 84 13.43 10.96 6.36
CA TYR A 84 14.31 10.77 7.52
C TYR A 84 14.46 12.06 8.34
N ASP A 85 14.72 13.18 7.70
CA ASP A 85 14.90 14.47 8.38
C ASP A 85 13.62 14.90 9.12
N ILE A 86 12.46 14.73 8.50
CA ILE A 86 11.16 15.01 9.14
C ILE A 86 10.95 14.05 10.33
N PHE A 87 11.09 12.74 10.10
CA PHE A 87 10.89 11.72 11.14
C PHE A 87 11.79 11.93 12.36
N LYS A 88 13.04 12.33 12.13
CA LYS A 88 14.00 12.63 13.17
C LYS A 88 13.55 13.80 14.05
N ASN A 89 13.09 14.89 13.43
CA ASN A 89 12.84 16.15 14.12
C ASN A 89 11.47 16.21 14.83
N ILE A 90 10.55 15.29 14.57
CA ILE A 90 9.27 15.21 15.31
C ILE A 90 9.53 14.71 16.73
N SER A 91 9.00 15.41 17.72
CA SER A 91 9.07 14.98 19.13
C SER A 91 8.00 13.93 19.40
N ALA A 92 8.42 12.69 19.73
CA ALA A 92 7.51 11.62 20.14
C ALA A 92 8.23 10.60 21.04
N GLU A 93 7.51 10.03 22.02
CA GLU A 93 8.05 9.00 22.91
C GLU A 93 8.30 7.69 22.16
N GLU A 94 7.37 7.30 21.29
CA GLU A 94 7.47 6.11 20.44
C GLU A 94 7.21 6.50 18.98
N LYS A 95 8.04 6.01 18.06
CA LYS A 95 7.94 6.32 16.64
C LYS A 95 7.85 5.04 15.81
N ILE A 96 6.93 4.98 14.86
CA ILE A 96 6.80 3.87 13.92
C ILE A 96 6.92 4.40 12.49
N LEU A 97 7.94 3.92 11.77
CA LEU A 97 8.04 4.11 10.33
C LEU A 97 7.30 2.99 9.61
N ILE A 98 6.35 3.34 8.74
CA ILE A 98 5.77 2.39 7.79
C ILE A 98 6.70 2.24 6.58
N SER A 99 7.16 1.03 6.34
CA SER A 99 8.08 0.65 5.27
C SER A 99 7.51 -0.51 4.45
N THR A 100 8.34 -1.15 3.64
CA THR A 100 7.95 -2.22 2.72
C THR A 100 8.83 -3.46 2.89
N ILE A 101 8.28 -4.64 2.63
CA ILE A 101 9.05 -5.89 2.54
C ILE A 101 10.12 -5.85 1.43
N ASP A 102 9.98 -4.99 0.42
CA ASP A 102 11.00 -4.82 -0.63
C ASP A 102 12.34 -4.31 -0.05
N ALA A 103 12.33 -3.63 1.09
CA ALA A 103 13.54 -3.20 1.79
C ALA A 103 14.35 -4.37 2.38
N SER A 104 13.75 -5.56 2.55
CA SER A 104 14.43 -6.76 3.08
C SER A 104 15.18 -7.56 2.01
N ARG A 105 14.90 -7.35 0.73
CA ARG A 105 15.57 -8.07 -0.36
C ARG A 105 17.04 -7.68 -0.46
N SER A 106 17.89 -8.56 -0.99
CA SER A 106 19.29 -8.21 -1.27
C SER A 106 19.37 -7.02 -2.24
N PHE A 107 20.47 -6.28 -2.22
CA PHE A 107 20.65 -5.10 -3.10
C PHE A 107 20.50 -5.46 -4.58
N GLU A 108 21.00 -6.63 -4.96
CA GLU A 108 20.97 -7.14 -6.34
C GLU A 108 19.58 -7.57 -6.80
N GLN A 109 18.73 -7.99 -5.84
CA GLN A 109 17.36 -8.45 -6.11
C GLN A 109 16.31 -7.35 -5.90
N SER A 110 16.71 -6.20 -5.37
CA SER A 110 15.80 -5.10 -5.05
C SER A 110 15.81 -4.05 -6.15
N SER A 111 14.62 -3.50 -6.42
CA SER A 111 14.49 -2.33 -7.27
C SER A 111 14.98 -1.06 -6.56
N ALA A 112 15.06 0.06 -7.27
CA ALA A 112 15.38 1.36 -6.70
C ALA A 112 14.44 1.71 -5.54
N TYR A 113 13.14 1.37 -5.67
CA TYR A 113 12.16 1.51 -4.61
C TYR A 113 12.58 0.84 -3.31
N GLY A 114 12.90 -0.44 -3.34
CA GLY A 114 13.31 -1.19 -2.15
C GLY A 114 14.64 -0.69 -1.57
N ASN A 115 15.61 -0.38 -2.43
CA ASN A 115 16.92 0.12 -2.02
C ASN A 115 16.83 1.48 -1.31
N ASN A 116 16.00 2.40 -1.80
CA ASN A 116 15.81 3.70 -1.17
C ASN A 116 15.09 3.59 0.18
N ARG A 117 14.14 2.67 0.34
CA ARG A 117 13.50 2.39 1.65
C ARG A 117 14.50 1.79 2.63
N ARG A 118 15.35 0.86 2.17
CA ARG A 118 16.44 0.33 3.00
C ARG A 118 17.41 1.42 3.44
N LEU A 119 17.74 2.37 2.57
CA LEU A 119 18.57 3.51 2.94
C LEU A 119 17.94 4.34 4.07
N LEU A 120 16.62 4.62 3.97
CA LEU A 120 15.87 5.32 5.02
C LEU A 120 15.93 4.55 6.35
N GLU A 121 15.62 3.26 6.33
CA GLU A 121 15.69 2.39 7.51
C GLU A 121 17.09 2.37 8.12
N THR A 122 18.13 2.23 7.29
CA THR A 122 19.52 2.21 7.74
C THR A 122 19.90 3.53 8.42
N LYS A 123 19.46 4.67 7.90
CA LYS A 123 19.71 5.98 8.53
C LYS A 123 19.07 6.07 9.92
N ILE A 124 17.84 5.58 10.07
CA ILE A 124 17.16 5.55 11.37
C ILE A 124 17.93 4.68 12.37
N PHE A 125 18.41 3.50 11.94
CA PHE A 125 19.18 2.61 12.82
C PHE A 125 20.57 3.11 13.17
N GLN A 126 21.20 3.88 12.30
CA GLN A 126 22.50 4.50 12.55
C GLN A 126 22.42 5.72 13.45
N ASP A 127 21.24 6.31 13.57
CA ASP A 127 21.00 7.47 14.42
C ASP A 127 20.72 7.02 15.86
N ARG A 128 21.66 7.30 16.76
CA ARG A 128 21.58 6.86 18.16
C ARG A 128 20.42 7.49 18.94
N GLU A 129 20.00 8.69 18.54
CA GLU A 129 18.86 9.39 19.16
C GLU A 129 17.52 8.73 18.77
N LEU A 130 17.44 8.19 17.55
CA LEU A 130 16.23 7.54 17.05
C LEU A 130 16.12 6.06 17.42
N PHE A 131 17.25 5.35 17.51
CA PHE A 131 17.27 3.89 17.65
C PHE A 131 16.47 3.39 18.85
N GLY A 132 16.55 4.09 20.00
CA GLY A 132 15.92 3.65 21.24
C GLY A 132 14.39 3.69 21.24
N ASN A 133 13.79 4.60 20.47
CA ASN A 133 12.34 4.85 20.47
C ASN A 133 11.67 4.63 19.10
N SER A 134 12.42 4.11 18.12
CA SER A 134 11.91 3.93 16.76
C SER A 134 11.76 2.46 16.40
N LYS A 135 10.64 2.16 15.72
CA LYS A 135 10.34 0.86 15.14
C LYS A 135 10.01 0.99 13.66
N ILE A 136 10.28 -0.05 12.90
CA ILE A 136 9.97 -0.12 11.48
C ILE A 136 8.96 -1.23 11.25
N LEU A 137 7.83 -0.89 10.63
CA LEU A 137 6.83 -1.85 10.19
C LEU A 137 6.88 -2.00 8.67
N ARG A 138 7.37 -3.13 8.20
CA ARG A 138 7.40 -3.48 6.78
C ARG A 138 6.11 -4.17 6.35
N LEU A 139 5.41 -3.54 5.42
CA LEU A 139 4.16 -4.06 4.85
C LEU A 139 4.40 -4.70 3.49
N PRO A 140 3.68 -5.77 3.15
CA PRO A 140 3.67 -6.37 1.81
C PRO A 140 2.71 -5.64 0.87
N ALA A 141 2.22 -6.29 -0.19
CA ALA A 141 1.20 -5.74 -1.07
C ALA A 141 -0.11 -5.51 -0.31
N LEU A 142 -0.74 -4.36 -0.55
CA LEU A 142 -1.89 -3.91 0.23
C LEU A 142 -3.20 -4.09 -0.55
N TYR A 143 -4.27 -4.47 0.15
CA TYR A 143 -5.63 -4.36 -0.33
C TYR A 143 -6.53 -3.81 0.80
N GLY A 144 -7.67 -3.19 0.44
CA GLY A 144 -8.56 -2.61 1.46
C GLY A 144 -9.26 -1.34 1.01
N SER A 145 -10.20 -0.87 1.84
CA SER A 145 -11.12 0.21 1.52
C SER A 145 -10.43 1.56 1.21
N THR A 146 -9.29 1.83 1.82
CA THR A 146 -8.53 3.07 1.64
C THR A 146 -7.50 3.02 0.52
N VAL A 147 -7.25 1.83 -0.08
CA VAL A 147 -6.31 1.68 -1.19
C VAL A 147 -6.93 2.26 -2.46
N LYS A 148 -6.34 3.34 -2.98
CA LYS A 148 -6.83 4.08 -4.17
C LYS A 148 -5.92 3.95 -5.39
N LYS A 149 -4.85 3.20 -5.30
CA LYS A 149 -3.90 2.96 -6.39
C LYS A 149 -3.04 1.74 -6.07
N ASN A 150 -3.09 0.74 -6.82
CA ASN A 150 -2.18 -0.39 -6.98
C ASN A 150 -2.90 -1.45 -7.83
N ALA A 151 -2.24 -2.58 -8.07
CA ALA A 151 -2.79 -3.68 -8.83
C ALA A 151 -4.18 -4.14 -8.36
N TRP A 152 -4.40 -4.23 -7.04
CA TRP A 152 -5.70 -4.60 -6.48
C TRP A 152 -6.77 -3.55 -6.80
N TYR A 153 -6.48 -2.26 -6.54
CA TYR A 153 -7.43 -1.18 -6.78
C TYR A 153 -7.81 -1.08 -8.26
N ASP A 154 -6.81 -1.15 -9.14
CA ASP A 154 -7.02 -1.10 -10.59
C ASP A 154 -7.91 -2.25 -11.07
N SER A 155 -7.81 -3.40 -10.42
CA SER A 155 -8.63 -4.57 -10.73
C SER A 155 -10.07 -4.49 -10.20
N VAL A 156 -10.28 -3.82 -9.07
CA VAL A 156 -11.59 -3.75 -8.40
C VAL A 156 -12.39 -2.51 -8.82
N LYS A 157 -11.72 -1.39 -9.09
CA LYS A 157 -12.37 -0.11 -9.46
C LYS A 157 -12.38 0.16 -10.96
N GLY A 158 -11.58 -0.58 -11.73
CA GLY A 158 -11.53 -0.46 -13.19
C GLY A 158 -10.76 0.76 -13.69
N ALA A 159 -10.97 1.05 -14.97
CA ALA A 159 -10.25 2.10 -15.70
C ALA A 159 -10.49 3.53 -15.17
N ASP A 160 -11.49 3.75 -14.34
CA ASP A 160 -11.75 5.05 -13.71
C ASP A 160 -10.60 5.52 -12.79
N SER A 161 -9.74 4.60 -12.36
CA SER A 161 -8.55 4.92 -11.57
C SER A 161 -7.35 5.36 -12.41
N ILE A 162 -7.39 5.13 -13.71
CA ILE A 162 -6.35 5.49 -14.66
C ILE A 162 -6.85 6.71 -15.43
N THR A 163 -6.14 7.82 -15.31
CA THR A 163 -6.41 9.00 -16.17
C THR A 163 -5.99 8.66 -17.59
N LEU A 164 -6.87 7.97 -18.29
CA LEU A 164 -6.71 7.71 -19.71
C LEU A 164 -7.11 8.99 -20.44
N ASN A 165 -6.21 9.53 -21.27
CA ASN A 165 -6.59 10.57 -22.19
C ASN A 165 -7.48 9.98 -23.31
N ASP A 166 -8.24 10.84 -23.98
CA ASP A 166 -9.18 10.42 -25.03
C ASP A 166 -8.51 9.64 -26.17
N ASP A 167 -7.25 9.96 -26.49
CA ASP A 167 -6.49 9.26 -27.53
C ASP A 167 -6.19 7.79 -27.13
N LEU A 168 -5.90 7.56 -25.86
CA LEU A 168 -5.63 6.23 -25.34
C LEU A 168 -6.91 5.40 -25.27
N LEU A 169 -8.02 6.03 -24.86
CA LEU A 169 -9.34 5.41 -24.87
C LEU A 169 -9.76 5.02 -26.28
N ALA A 170 -9.56 5.90 -27.27
CA ALA A 170 -9.87 5.62 -28.67
C ALA A 170 -9.05 4.45 -29.24
N LYS A 171 -7.76 4.34 -28.86
CA LYS A 171 -6.92 3.19 -29.24
C LYS A 171 -7.42 1.88 -28.63
N ILE A 172 -7.78 1.88 -27.35
CA ILE A 172 -8.36 0.72 -26.67
C ILE A 172 -9.65 0.30 -27.35
N ASP A 173 -10.56 1.24 -27.65
CA ASP A 173 -11.81 0.96 -28.33
C ASP A 173 -11.60 0.39 -29.75
N SER A 174 -10.62 0.92 -30.48
CA SER A 174 -10.25 0.42 -31.79
C SER A 174 -9.75 -1.02 -31.75
N GLU A 175 -8.89 -1.35 -30.78
CA GLU A 175 -8.35 -2.70 -30.63
C GLU A 175 -9.43 -3.68 -30.11
N CYS A 176 -10.29 -3.26 -29.18
CA CYS A 176 -11.44 -4.07 -28.75
C CYS A 176 -12.35 -4.46 -29.92
N LYS A 177 -12.70 -3.51 -30.77
CA LYS A 177 -13.49 -3.77 -31.98
C LYS A 177 -12.82 -4.76 -32.94
N LYS A 178 -11.51 -4.61 -33.16
CA LYS A 178 -10.72 -5.48 -34.01
C LYS A 178 -10.70 -6.94 -33.55
N TYR A 179 -10.79 -7.18 -32.24
CA TYR A 179 -10.84 -8.52 -31.67
C TYR A 179 -12.25 -8.98 -31.31
N HIS A 180 -13.27 -8.25 -31.75
CA HIS A 180 -14.69 -8.51 -31.41
C HIS A 180 -14.93 -8.58 -29.88
N LEU A 181 -14.25 -7.73 -29.16
CA LEU A 181 -14.39 -7.62 -27.70
C LEU A 181 -15.42 -6.51 -27.41
N ASP A 182 -16.48 -6.86 -26.70
CA ASP A 182 -17.47 -5.89 -26.28
C ASP A 182 -16.99 -5.14 -25.03
N ARG A 183 -16.59 -3.88 -25.19
CA ARG A 183 -16.09 -3.05 -24.09
C ARG A 183 -17.16 -2.74 -23.06
N THR A 184 -18.45 -2.79 -23.40
CA THR A 184 -19.52 -2.54 -22.42
C THR A 184 -19.53 -3.56 -21.27
N ASN A 185 -18.85 -4.71 -21.47
CA ASN A 185 -18.68 -5.76 -20.48
C ASN A 185 -17.33 -5.69 -19.77
N TYR A 186 -16.45 -4.71 -20.11
CA TYR A 186 -15.10 -4.58 -19.53
C TYR A 186 -15.06 -3.36 -18.63
N ASN A 187 -14.89 -3.59 -17.37
CA ASN A 187 -14.80 -2.51 -16.40
C ASN A 187 -13.36 -2.25 -15.93
N ILE A 188 -12.39 -3.13 -16.30
CA ILE A 188 -11.09 -3.09 -15.65
C ILE A 188 -9.94 -3.19 -16.65
N LEU A 189 -9.05 -2.19 -16.63
CA LEU A 189 -7.71 -2.24 -17.20
C LEU A 189 -6.71 -2.41 -16.07
N SER A 190 -6.04 -3.56 -15.98
CA SER A 190 -4.97 -3.78 -15.04
C SER A 190 -3.63 -3.83 -15.74
N PHE A 191 -2.66 -3.10 -15.21
CA PHE A 191 -1.26 -3.13 -15.65
C PHE A 191 -0.47 -4.26 -14.98
N VAL A 192 -1.12 -5.15 -14.25
CA VAL A 192 -0.49 -6.25 -13.53
C VAL A 192 -0.81 -7.56 -14.21
N ASN A 193 0.23 -8.36 -14.42
CA ASN A 193 0.04 -9.73 -14.87
C ASN A 193 -0.85 -10.47 -13.87
N PRO A 194 -2.00 -11.05 -14.31
CA PRO A 194 -2.91 -11.78 -13.44
C PRO A 194 -2.24 -12.94 -12.69
N GLN A 195 -1.15 -13.48 -13.22
CA GLN A 195 -0.37 -14.55 -12.61
C GLN A 195 0.75 -14.04 -11.67
N SER A 196 0.92 -12.72 -11.55
CA SER A 196 1.87 -12.16 -10.58
C SER A 196 1.44 -12.49 -9.16
N GLU A 197 2.34 -13.09 -8.40
CA GLU A 197 2.10 -13.52 -7.03
C GLU A 197 2.60 -12.48 -6.03
N PHE A 198 1.78 -12.22 -5.01
CA PHE A 198 2.08 -11.29 -3.93
C PHE A 198 1.71 -11.89 -2.58
N ALA A 199 2.42 -11.49 -1.54
CA ALA A 199 1.91 -11.58 -0.18
C ALA A 199 0.96 -10.40 0.03
N TRP A 200 -0.33 -10.68 0.23
CA TRP A 200 -1.35 -9.67 0.38
C TRP A 200 -1.64 -9.38 1.85
N TYR A 201 -1.76 -8.10 2.19
CA TYR A 201 -2.08 -7.64 3.54
C TYR A 201 -3.35 -6.79 3.53
N HIS A 202 -4.30 -7.20 4.37
CA HIS A 202 -5.55 -6.48 4.56
C HIS A 202 -5.32 -5.21 5.38
N LEU A 203 -5.42 -4.05 4.74
CA LEU A 203 -5.01 -2.80 5.34
C LEU A 203 -5.88 -2.35 6.52
N ASP A 204 -7.15 -2.73 6.56
CA ASP A 204 -8.06 -2.37 7.66
C ASP A 204 -7.70 -3.06 8.98
N THR A 205 -6.78 -4.04 8.95
CA THR A 205 -6.24 -4.66 10.18
C THR A 205 -5.00 -3.94 10.73
N ILE A 206 -4.59 -2.82 10.13
CA ILE A 206 -3.31 -2.15 10.40
C ILE A 206 -3.15 -1.72 11.86
N LEU A 207 -4.20 -1.24 12.51
CA LEU A 207 -4.11 -0.80 13.90
C LEU A 207 -3.81 -1.95 14.86
N ARG A 208 -4.34 -3.16 14.60
CA ARG A 208 -3.99 -4.36 15.37
C ARG A 208 -2.51 -4.74 15.19
N THR A 209 -2.00 -4.56 13.99
CA THR A 209 -0.57 -4.81 13.71
C THR A 209 0.30 -3.78 14.42
N ILE A 210 -0.07 -2.51 14.40
CA ILE A 210 0.62 -1.44 15.13
C ILE A 210 0.63 -1.74 16.65
N ASP A 211 -0.49 -2.13 17.23
CA ASP A 211 -0.56 -2.52 18.64
C ASP A 211 0.39 -3.68 19.00
N ARG A 212 0.56 -4.65 18.09
CA ARG A 212 1.57 -5.73 18.27
C ARG A 212 3.00 -5.21 18.17
N VAL A 213 3.27 -4.33 17.19
CA VAL A 213 4.58 -3.72 16.98
C VAL A 213 4.99 -2.92 18.21
N THR A 214 4.09 -2.12 18.77
CA THR A 214 4.36 -1.29 19.95
C THR A 214 4.66 -2.13 21.21
N LYS A 215 4.11 -3.33 21.32
CA LYS A 215 4.35 -4.28 22.42
C LYS A 215 5.58 -5.17 22.20
N SER A 216 6.14 -5.20 21.00
CA SER A 216 7.32 -5.99 20.67
C SER A 216 8.59 -5.26 21.09
N ASN A 217 9.61 -6.02 21.46
CA ASN A 217 10.97 -5.51 21.69
C ASN A 217 11.80 -5.42 20.40
N GLU A 218 11.24 -5.87 19.27
CA GLU A 218 11.93 -5.84 17.99
C GLU A 218 11.87 -4.45 17.37
N HIS A 219 12.99 -3.98 16.81
CA HIS A 219 13.05 -2.70 16.11
C HIS A 219 12.51 -2.78 14.68
N VAL A 220 12.56 -3.96 14.04
CA VAL A 220 11.97 -4.22 12.73
C VAL A 220 10.90 -5.27 12.86
N TYR A 221 9.68 -4.91 12.58
CA TYR A 221 8.57 -5.85 12.45
C TYR A 221 8.21 -6.01 10.97
N GLN A 222 8.25 -7.24 10.50
CA GLN A 222 7.86 -7.58 9.13
C GLN A 222 6.65 -8.48 9.18
N VAL A 223 5.53 -8.05 8.56
CA VAL A 223 4.28 -8.83 8.57
C VAL A 223 4.51 -10.23 8.01
N ILE A 224 5.25 -10.31 6.91
CA ILE A 224 5.73 -11.55 6.32
C ILE A 224 6.96 -11.25 5.46
N SER A 225 7.96 -12.14 5.44
CA SER A 225 9.03 -12.06 4.46
C SER A 225 8.58 -12.68 3.13
N TYR A 226 9.19 -12.23 2.03
CA TYR A 226 8.91 -12.82 0.72
C TYR A 226 9.24 -14.32 0.69
N ASP A 227 10.36 -14.70 1.28
CA ASP A 227 10.81 -16.08 1.36
C ASP A 227 9.88 -16.97 2.19
N GLU A 228 9.37 -16.45 3.31
CA GLU A 228 8.38 -17.15 4.14
C GLU A 228 7.05 -17.30 3.41
N ALA A 229 6.57 -16.24 2.75
CA ALA A 229 5.35 -16.30 1.96
C ALA A 229 5.44 -17.33 0.84
N HIS A 230 6.58 -17.39 0.14
CA HIS A 230 6.84 -18.38 -0.90
C HIS A 230 6.87 -19.81 -0.34
N LYS A 231 7.64 -20.04 0.74
CA LYS A 231 7.79 -21.38 1.36
C LYS A 231 6.49 -21.90 1.96
N SER A 232 5.65 -21.03 2.49
CA SER A 232 4.39 -21.39 3.15
C SER A 232 3.18 -21.39 2.22
N GLY A 233 3.36 -21.10 0.92
CA GLY A 233 2.27 -21.02 -0.04
C GLY A 233 1.28 -19.86 0.22
N LEU A 234 1.75 -18.81 0.90
CA LEU A 234 0.96 -17.61 1.19
C LEU A 234 1.05 -16.55 0.09
N LEU A 235 1.87 -16.79 -0.95
CA LEU A 235 1.81 -16.00 -2.17
C LEU A 235 0.59 -16.47 -2.96
N ILE A 236 -0.28 -15.54 -3.28
CA ILE A 236 -1.41 -15.80 -4.16
C ILE A 236 -1.34 -14.87 -5.37
N SER A 237 -1.76 -15.38 -6.51
CA SER A 237 -1.80 -14.58 -7.72
C SER A 237 -2.82 -13.44 -7.58
N HIS A 238 -2.60 -12.40 -8.37
CA HIS A 238 -3.54 -11.29 -8.44
C HIS A 238 -4.95 -11.75 -8.83
N LYS A 239 -5.04 -12.67 -9.78
CA LYS A 239 -6.30 -13.32 -10.18
C LYS A 239 -6.96 -14.03 -9.00
N GLU A 240 -6.20 -14.83 -8.29
CA GLU A 240 -6.71 -15.60 -7.15
C GLU A 240 -7.23 -14.70 -6.02
N LEU A 241 -6.54 -13.58 -5.71
CA LEU A 241 -7.04 -12.63 -4.74
C LEU A 241 -8.41 -12.09 -5.15
N ILE A 242 -8.55 -11.64 -6.40
CA ILE A 242 -9.79 -11.08 -6.92
C ILE A 242 -10.94 -12.10 -6.85
N GLU A 243 -10.67 -13.34 -7.23
CA GLU A 243 -11.65 -14.43 -7.18
C GLU A 243 -12.04 -14.78 -5.74
N ARG A 244 -11.10 -14.79 -4.78
CA ARG A 244 -11.37 -15.01 -3.35
C ARG A 244 -12.23 -13.90 -2.74
N LEU A 245 -12.11 -12.68 -3.26
CA LEU A 245 -12.94 -11.54 -2.87
C LEU A 245 -14.32 -11.52 -3.57
N GLY A 246 -14.68 -12.58 -4.30
CA GLY A 246 -15.98 -12.74 -4.93
C GLY A 246 -16.14 -12.08 -6.30
N TYR A 247 -15.08 -11.49 -6.86
CA TYR A 247 -15.13 -10.91 -8.19
C TYR A 247 -14.95 -11.98 -9.26
N ARG A 248 -15.76 -11.92 -10.32
CA ARG A 248 -15.58 -12.75 -11.52
C ARG A 248 -14.73 -11.97 -12.51
N VAL A 249 -13.56 -12.53 -12.84
CA VAL A 249 -12.60 -11.92 -13.74
C VAL A 249 -12.34 -12.87 -14.92
N GLU A 250 -12.53 -12.37 -16.13
CA GLU A 250 -12.11 -13.07 -17.35
C GLU A 250 -10.85 -12.38 -17.91
N PHE A 251 -9.83 -13.17 -18.23
CA PHE A 251 -8.59 -12.67 -18.77
C PHE A 251 -8.52 -12.89 -20.28
N ILE A 252 -8.05 -11.88 -21.01
CA ILE A 252 -7.80 -12.00 -22.43
C ILE A 252 -6.58 -12.87 -22.66
N SER A 253 -6.63 -13.75 -23.69
CA SER A 253 -5.52 -14.64 -24.01
C SER A 253 -4.23 -13.86 -24.32
N ASP A 254 -3.08 -14.42 -23.96
CA ASP A 254 -1.75 -13.81 -24.08
C ASP A 254 -1.44 -13.23 -25.48
N SER A 255 -1.91 -13.89 -26.54
CA SER A 255 -1.69 -13.42 -27.91
C SER A 255 -2.43 -12.11 -28.24
N LYS A 256 -3.55 -11.83 -27.59
CA LYS A 256 -4.30 -10.57 -27.74
C LYS A 256 -3.70 -9.47 -26.86
N ILE A 257 -3.20 -9.84 -25.69
CA ILE A 257 -2.55 -8.95 -24.72
C ILE A 257 -1.27 -8.37 -25.30
N LEU A 258 -0.40 -9.19 -25.93
CA LEU A 258 0.86 -8.76 -26.54
C LEU A 258 0.67 -7.65 -27.58
N LYS A 259 -0.40 -7.69 -28.36
CA LYS A 259 -0.73 -6.63 -29.33
C LYS A 259 -1.23 -5.34 -28.67
N TYR A 260 -1.89 -5.46 -27.54
CA TYR A 260 -2.29 -4.33 -26.72
C TYR A 260 -1.09 -3.64 -26.08
N GLN A 261 -0.14 -4.40 -25.57
CA GLN A 261 1.09 -3.89 -24.96
C GLN A 261 1.88 -3.01 -25.91
N SER A 262 2.03 -3.46 -27.16
CA SER A 262 2.78 -2.71 -28.18
C SER A 262 2.08 -1.42 -28.64
N ALA A 263 0.76 -1.33 -28.45
CA ALA A 263 -0.03 -0.17 -28.87
C ALA A 263 -0.17 0.91 -27.80
N LEU A 264 -0.08 0.56 -26.51
CA LEU A 264 -0.43 1.43 -25.40
C LEU A 264 0.76 1.80 -24.50
N PHE A 265 1.66 0.84 -24.25
CA PHE A 265 2.81 1.02 -23.36
C PHE A 265 3.87 -0.03 -23.70
N ASP A 266 5.11 0.24 -23.38
CA ASP A 266 6.20 -0.77 -23.36
C ASP A 266 6.05 -1.78 -22.19
N GLU A 267 4.87 -1.86 -21.58
CA GLU A 267 4.58 -2.63 -20.37
C GLU A 267 3.35 -3.52 -20.52
N ASN A 268 3.26 -4.55 -19.68
CA ASN A 268 2.19 -5.55 -19.72
C ASN A 268 0.82 -4.95 -19.30
N VAL A 269 -0.08 -4.77 -20.23
CA VAL A 269 -1.47 -4.38 -20.01
C VAL A 269 -2.37 -5.59 -20.15
N TYR A 270 -3.18 -5.86 -19.13
CA TYR A 270 -4.16 -6.94 -19.13
C TYR A 270 -5.57 -6.35 -19.04
N LEU A 271 -6.45 -6.79 -19.93
CA LEU A 271 -7.87 -6.49 -19.84
C LEU A 271 -8.54 -7.57 -19.01
N MET A 272 -9.25 -7.15 -18.01
CA MET A 272 -10.01 -8.04 -17.13
C MET A 272 -11.49 -7.71 -17.23
N PHE A 273 -12.31 -8.75 -17.30
CA PHE A 273 -13.76 -8.64 -17.22
C PHE A 273 -14.19 -8.76 -15.77
N GLU A 274 -15.05 -7.88 -15.35
CA GLU A 274 -15.74 -8.00 -14.09
C GLU A 274 -17.24 -8.15 -14.32
N LYS A 275 -17.80 -9.25 -13.81
CA LYS A 275 -19.23 -9.32 -13.48
C LYS A 275 -19.33 -9.22 -11.97
N SER A 276 -19.23 -8.01 -11.42
CA SER A 276 -19.32 -7.85 -9.98
C SER A 276 -20.76 -7.69 -9.52
N GLU A 277 -21.14 -8.43 -8.51
CA GLU A 277 -22.13 -7.98 -7.56
C GLU A 277 -21.39 -7.20 -6.46
N ARG A 278 -21.34 -5.88 -6.61
CA ARG A 278 -20.66 -4.94 -5.69
C ARG A 278 -21.05 -5.14 -4.21
N ASN A 279 -22.24 -5.65 -3.95
CA ASN A 279 -22.79 -5.80 -2.61
C ASN A 279 -22.07 -6.85 -1.74
N MET A 280 -21.48 -7.90 -2.34
CA MET A 280 -20.79 -8.95 -1.59
C MET A 280 -19.46 -8.47 -0.97
N TYR A 281 -18.82 -7.47 -1.58
CA TYR A 281 -17.57 -6.91 -1.09
C TYR A 281 -17.77 -6.10 0.19
N ASP A 282 -18.78 -5.26 0.23
CA ASP A 282 -19.10 -4.42 1.39
C ASP A 282 -19.58 -5.26 2.59
N GLU A 283 -20.20 -6.41 2.34
CA GLU A 283 -20.64 -7.35 3.40
C GLU A 283 -19.48 -8.13 4.02
N GLN A 284 -18.54 -8.63 3.21
CA GLN A 284 -17.34 -9.31 3.72
C GLN A 284 -16.45 -8.40 4.58
N TRP A 285 -16.45 -7.09 4.30
CA TRP A 285 -15.70 -6.12 5.09
C TRP A 285 -16.30 -5.89 6.47
N LYS A 286 -17.60 -6.00 6.62
CA LYS A 286 -18.28 -5.88 7.93
C LYS A 286 -17.94 -7.05 8.85
N GLU A 287 -17.88 -8.28 8.33
CA GLU A 287 -17.53 -9.49 9.11
C GLU A 287 -16.05 -9.50 9.58
N ILE A 288 -15.14 -8.81 8.88
CA ILE A 288 -13.71 -8.76 9.24
C ILE A 288 -13.43 -7.69 10.29
N LEU A 289 -14.30 -6.68 10.42
CA LEU A 289 -14.18 -5.59 11.39
C LEU A 289 -14.91 -5.88 12.72
N GLU A 290 -15.81 -6.83 12.77
CA GLU A 290 -16.42 -7.38 13.99
C GLU A 290 -15.50 -8.41 14.66
#